data_a084f0f6984daf58239df4c26fbf0f5d
#
_entry.id   a084f0f6984daf58239df4c26fbf0f5d
#
_cell.length_a   1.000
_cell.length_b   1.000
_cell.length_c   1.000
_cell.angle_alpha   90.00
_cell.angle_beta   90.00
_cell.angle_gamma   90.00
#
_symmetry.space_group_name_H-M   'P 1'
#
loop_
_entity.id
_entity.type
_entity.pdbx_description
1 polymer ?
#
loop_
_entity_poly.entity_id
_entity_poly.type
_entity_poly.pdbx_seq_one_letter_code
_entity_poly.pdbx_strand_id
1 'polypeptide(L)'
;SQKVYDKAKENLDAFISRNILFRESKPCYYIYQLIMNGKSQTGLVCGSSVDDYENDLIKKHEFTRPEKEQDRINHIKTTGAQTGNVFLAYKNVDAIDTLINDWKKERSPVYDFIADDGIQHSIWAVNDAKTIGRITELFKTLVPVTYIADGHHRAASAAKVRAALGGENSPEGADYFLTTLFPSNQLH
;
A
#
# COMPACT_ATOMS: atom_id res chain seq x y z
N SER A 1 15.26 -2.54 -20.45
CA SER A 1 15.47 -1.50 -21.49
C SER A 1 14.37 -0.44 -21.36
N GLN A 2 14.62 0.79 -21.81
CA GLN A 2 13.66 1.90 -21.75
C GLN A 2 12.30 1.52 -22.39
N LYS A 3 12.30 0.78 -23.48
CA LYS A 3 11.08 0.28 -24.14
C LYS A 3 10.11 -0.48 -23.24
N VAL A 4 10.61 -1.16 -22.21
CA VAL A 4 9.76 -1.88 -21.24
C VAL A 4 9.01 -0.90 -20.36
N TYR A 5 9.69 0.15 -19.89
CA TYR A 5 9.07 1.20 -19.06
C TYR A 5 8.08 2.05 -19.87
N ASP A 6 8.41 2.36 -21.11
CA ASP A 6 7.52 3.10 -22.01
C ASP A 6 6.23 2.30 -22.26
N LYS A 7 6.36 0.97 -22.46
CA LYS A 7 5.19 0.08 -22.60
C LYS A 7 4.37 -0.02 -21.31
N ALA A 8 5.02 -0.05 -20.15
CA ALA A 8 4.33 -0.03 -18.88
C ALA A 8 3.49 1.26 -18.70
N LYS A 9 4.06 2.41 -19.08
CA LYS A 9 3.34 3.70 -19.08
C LYS A 9 2.16 3.68 -20.04
N GLU A 10 2.37 3.26 -21.28
CA GLU A 10 1.30 3.14 -22.29
C GLU A 10 0.13 2.29 -21.77
N ASN A 11 0.44 1.14 -21.15
CA ASN A 11 -0.59 0.26 -20.61
C ASN A 11 -1.33 0.90 -19.42
N LEU A 12 -0.63 1.59 -18.53
CA LEU A 12 -1.24 2.31 -17.41
C LEU A 12 -2.17 3.42 -17.91
N ASP A 13 -1.71 4.22 -18.87
CA ASP A 13 -2.49 5.30 -19.50
C ASP A 13 -3.74 4.74 -20.20
N ALA A 14 -3.60 3.58 -20.88
CA ALA A 14 -4.72 2.89 -21.52
C ALA A 14 -5.76 2.38 -20.50
N PHE A 15 -5.33 1.85 -19.36
CA PHE A 15 -6.24 1.42 -18.29
C PHE A 15 -7.01 2.60 -17.69
N ILE A 16 -6.36 3.74 -17.53
CA ILE A 16 -7.00 4.96 -17.03
C ILE A 16 -8.00 5.50 -18.08
N SER A 17 -7.59 5.61 -19.35
CA SER A 17 -8.46 6.13 -20.42
C SER A 17 -9.69 5.26 -20.68
N ARG A 18 -9.59 3.96 -20.42
CA ARG A 18 -10.70 2.99 -20.56
C ARG A 18 -11.54 2.83 -19.30
N ASN A 19 -11.30 3.64 -18.26
CA ASN A 19 -11.93 3.54 -16.94
C ASN A 19 -11.79 2.14 -16.26
N ILE A 20 -10.75 1.40 -16.60
CA ILE A 20 -10.38 0.16 -15.87
C ILE A 20 -9.76 0.54 -14.52
N LEU A 21 -8.93 1.58 -14.53
CA LEU A 21 -8.42 2.23 -13.33
C LEU A 21 -8.99 3.64 -13.25
N PHE A 22 -9.43 4.04 -12.08
CA PHE A 22 -9.91 5.39 -11.82
C PHE A 22 -9.35 5.89 -10.48
N ARG A 23 -9.23 7.20 -10.37
CA ARG A 23 -8.83 7.84 -9.12
C ARG A 23 -10.07 8.18 -8.31
N GLU A 24 -10.04 7.82 -7.02
CA GLU A 24 -11.09 8.22 -6.10
C GLU A 24 -11.22 9.75 -6.01
N SER A 25 -12.44 10.24 -5.86
CA SER A 25 -12.72 11.68 -5.77
C SER A 25 -12.17 12.33 -4.49
N LYS A 26 -11.93 11.53 -3.46
CA LYS A 26 -11.38 11.94 -2.17
C LYS A 26 -10.39 10.91 -1.68
N PRO A 27 -9.39 11.31 -0.88
CA PRO A 27 -8.52 10.36 -0.20
C PRO A 27 -9.32 9.38 0.65
N CYS A 28 -8.99 8.09 0.55
CA CYS A 28 -9.61 7.04 1.33
C CYS A 28 -8.60 5.96 1.70
N TYR A 29 -8.95 5.15 2.68
CA TYR A 29 -8.28 3.88 2.94
C TYR A 29 -9.05 2.75 2.26
N TYR A 30 -8.37 1.60 2.08
CA TYR A 30 -9.06 0.36 1.72
C TYR A 30 -8.77 -0.70 2.77
N ILE A 31 -9.78 -1.51 3.07
CA ILE A 31 -9.61 -2.74 3.82
C ILE A 31 -9.51 -3.85 2.78
N TYR A 32 -8.43 -4.62 2.85
CA TYR A 32 -8.20 -5.75 1.96
C TYR A 32 -8.16 -7.05 2.76
N GLN A 33 -9.02 -7.98 2.41
CA GLN A 33 -9.06 -9.31 2.99
C GLN A 33 -8.74 -10.34 1.92
N LEU A 34 -7.88 -11.28 2.27
CA LEU A 34 -7.67 -12.49 1.50
C LEU A 34 -7.99 -13.71 2.36
N ILE A 35 -8.59 -14.73 1.73
CA ILE A 35 -8.86 -16.01 2.36
C ILE A 35 -8.20 -17.10 1.53
N MET A 36 -7.24 -17.79 2.14
CA MET A 36 -6.47 -18.88 1.54
C MET A 36 -6.52 -20.10 2.45
N ASN A 37 -6.96 -21.24 1.93
CA ASN A 37 -7.08 -22.51 2.70
C ASN A 37 -7.88 -22.34 4.01
N GLY A 38 -8.94 -21.56 3.98
CA GLY A 38 -9.80 -21.28 5.14
C GLY A 38 -9.20 -20.30 6.15
N LYS A 39 -8.00 -19.79 5.93
CA LYS A 39 -7.36 -18.77 6.78
C LYS A 39 -7.57 -17.39 6.19
N SER A 40 -8.08 -16.49 7.01
CA SER A 40 -8.34 -15.08 6.64
C SER A 40 -7.23 -14.18 7.13
N GLN A 41 -6.76 -13.29 6.26
CA GLN A 41 -5.89 -12.17 6.60
C GLN A 41 -6.53 -10.87 6.13
N THR A 42 -6.63 -9.91 7.02
CA THR A 42 -7.20 -8.59 6.72
C THR A 42 -6.19 -7.50 7.01
N GLY A 43 -5.93 -6.66 6.03
CA GLY A 43 -5.00 -5.54 6.13
C GLY A 43 -5.61 -4.23 5.71
N LEU A 44 -4.94 -3.13 6.07
CA LEU A 44 -5.27 -1.77 5.68
C LEU A 44 -4.35 -1.33 4.54
N VAL A 45 -4.93 -0.93 3.42
CA VAL A 45 -4.20 -0.37 2.27
C VAL A 45 -4.17 1.15 2.40
N CYS A 46 -2.98 1.70 2.34
CA CYS A 46 -2.76 3.15 2.44
C CYS A 46 -1.45 3.58 1.77
N GLY A 47 -1.21 4.88 1.73
CA GLY A 47 0.12 5.46 1.51
C GLY A 47 0.87 5.54 2.84
N SER A 48 2.00 4.85 2.93
CA SER A 48 2.92 4.99 4.06
C SER A 48 3.97 6.05 3.78
N SER A 49 4.39 6.78 4.83
CA SER A 49 5.30 7.90 4.71
C SER A 49 6.72 7.47 4.34
N VAL A 50 7.31 8.15 3.36
CA VAL A 50 8.75 8.02 3.05
C VAL A 50 9.59 8.52 4.21
N ASP A 51 9.16 9.56 4.94
CA ASP A 51 9.87 10.03 6.13
C ASP A 51 9.92 8.96 7.23
N ASP A 52 8.82 8.24 7.46
CA ASP A 52 8.80 7.13 8.41
C ASP A 52 9.75 6.00 7.99
N TYR A 53 9.88 5.76 6.69
CA TYR A 53 10.85 4.81 6.16
C TYR A 53 12.30 5.30 6.39
N GLU A 54 12.60 6.54 6.13
CA GLU A 54 13.94 7.13 6.28
C GLU A 54 14.33 7.27 7.76
N ASN A 55 13.36 7.59 8.64
CA ASN A 55 13.56 7.70 10.09
C ASN A 55 13.49 6.37 10.84
N ASP A 56 13.47 5.25 10.12
CA ASP A 56 13.46 3.90 10.70
C ASP A 56 12.26 3.61 11.62
N LEU A 57 11.12 4.26 11.38
CA LEU A 57 9.83 3.91 11.97
C LEU A 57 9.17 2.76 11.19
N ILE A 58 9.53 2.59 9.93
CA ILE A 58 9.26 1.41 9.14
C ILE A 58 10.54 0.55 9.12
N LYS A 59 10.54 -0.52 9.89
CA LYS A 59 11.73 -1.35 10.15
C LYS A 59 12.08 -2.23 8.96
N LYS A 60 13.37 -2.27 8.66
CA LYS A 60 13.98 -3.03 7.57
C LYS A 60 14.78 -4.20 8.14
N HIS A 61 14.80 -5.33 7.46
CA HIS A 61 15.61 -6.49 7.85
C HIS A 61 16.38 -7.11 6.69
N GLU A 62 16.28 -6.51 5.49
CA GLU A 62 16.95 -6.99 4.29
C GLU A 62 17.69 -5.84 3.59
N PHE A 63 18.91 -6.10 3.13
CA PHE A 63 19.63 -5.17 2.27
C PHE A 63 19.10 -5.24 0.85
N THR A 64 18.91 -4.07 0.25
CA THR A 64 18.41 -3.98 -1.11
C THR A 64 19.56 -4.05 -2.13
N ARG A 65 19.28 -4.62 -3.30
CA ARG A 65 20.25 -4.73 -4.40
C ARG A 65 20.14 -3.53 -5.32
N PRO A 66 21.23 -2.81 -5.59
CA PRO A 66 21.21 -1.59 -6.42
C PRO A 66 20.55 -1.77 -7.78
N GLU A 67 20.81 -2.91 -8.44
CA GLU A 67 20.23 -3.21 -9.76
C GLU A 67 18.71 -3.31 -9.75
N LYS A 68 18.15 -4.00 -8.73
CA LYS A 68 16.70 -4.13 -8.56
C LYS A 68 16.04 -2.82 -8.19
N GLU A 69 16.71 -2.02 -7.36
CA GLU A 69 16.24 -0.68 -7.03
C GLU A 69 16.21 0.22 -8.26
N GLN A 70 17.30 0.24 -9.06
CA GLN A 70 17.37 1.07 -10.25
C GLN A 70 16.25 0.71 -11.26
N ASP A 71 15.94 -0.57 -11.42
CA ASP A 71 14.82 -1.01 -12.25
C ASP A 71 13.48 -0.44 -11.77
N ARG A 72 13.22 -0.50 -10.46
CA ARG A 72 12.00 0.08 -9.86
C ARG A 72 11.96 1.60 -9.94
N ILE A 73 13.08 2.27 -9.72
CA ILE A 73 13.21 3.73 -9.86
C ILE A 73 12.85 4.16 -11.28
N ASN A 74 13.41 3.50 -12.28
CA ASN A 74 13.12 3.80 -13.68
C ASN A 74 11.65 3.58 -14.02
N HIS A 75 11.06 2.49 -13.52
CA HIS A 75 9.65 2.19 -13.69
C HIS A 75 8.76 3.30 -13.10
N ILE A 76 8.99 3.67 -11.82
CA ILE A 76 8.20 4.72 -11.14
C ILE A 76 8.36 6.07 -11.86
N LYS A 77 9.59 6.46 -12.22
CA LYS A 77 9.84 7.72 -12.93
C LYS A 77 9.15 7.78 -14.29
N THR A 78 9.11 6.66 -15.01
CA THR A 78 8.50 6.61 -16.33
C THR A 78 6.98 6.57 -16.28
N THR A 79 6.41 5.77 -15.37
CA THR A 79 4.96 5.62 -15.23
C THR A 79 4.31 6.76 -14.45
N GLY A 80 5.06 7.43 -13.59
CA GLY A 80 4.53 8.40 -12.62
C GLY A 80 3.68 7.75 -11.52
N ALA A 81 3.81 6.43 -11.33
CA ALA A 81 2.97 5.68 -10.41
C ALA A 81 3.73 4.54 -9.72
N GLN A 82 3.30 4.22 -8.52
CA GLN A 82 3.73 3.04 -7.78
C GLN A 82 2.67 1.96 -7.96
N THR A 83 3.00 0.94 -8.75
CA THR A 83 2.07 -0.15 -9.10
C THR A 83 2.24 -1.40 -8.25
N GLY A 84 3.24 -1.41 -7.37
CA GLY A 84 3.56 -2.53 -6.50
C GLY A 84 3.35 -2.20 -5.03
N ASN A 85 2.57 -3.03 -4.36
CA ASN A 85 2.27 -2.92 -2.95
C ASN A 85 3.46 -3.39 -2.07
N VAL A 86 3.73 -2.70 -0.98
CA VAL A 86 4.68 -3.13 0.06
C VAL A 86 3.87 -3.75 1.20
N PHE A 87 4.26 -4.94 1.61
CA PHE A 87 3.64 -5.62 2.73
C PHE A 87 4.31 -5.18 4.03
N LEU A 88 3.55 -4.53 4.91
CA LEU A 88 3.97 -4.15 6.25
C LEU A 88 3.23 -4.99 7.30
N ALA A 89 3.93 -5.31 8.39
CA ALA A 89 3.36 -5.92 9.57
C ALA A 89 3.41 -4.92 10.74
N TYR A 90 2.43 -4.97 11.63
CA TYR A 90 2.43 -4.22 12.89
C TYR A 90 1.93 -5.08 14.05
N LYS A 91 2.36 -4.76 15.27
CA LYS A 91 1.82 -5.41 16.46
C LYS A 91 0.33 -5.09 16.57
N ASN A 92 -0.51 -6.11 16.58
CA ASN A 92 -1.97 -5.94 16.59
C ASN A 92 -2.45 -5.02 17.73
N VAL A 93 -3.49 -4.28 17.46
CA VAL A 93 -4.16 -3.36 18.37
C VAL A 93 -5.65 -3.62 18.31
N ASP A 94 -6.25 -4.03 19.41
CA ASP A 94 -7.65 -4.46 19.47
C ASP A 94 -8.63 -3.37 18.99
N ALA A 95 -8.34 -2.10 19.27
CA ALA A 95 -9.16 -0.99 18.81
C ALA A 95 -9.17 -0.84 17.27
N ILE A 96 -8.04 -1.13 16.61
CA ILE A 96 -7.94 -1.13 15.16
C ILE A 96 -8.68 -2.33 14.58
N ASP A 97 -8.45 -3.51 15.16
CA ASP A 97 -9.10 -4.76 14.73
C ASP A 97 -10.63 -4.63 14.84
N THR A 98 -11.12 -4.08 15.94
CA THR A 98 -12.56 -3.85 16.15
C THR A 98 -13.14 -2.91 15.10
N LEU A 99 -12.50 -1.75 14.87
CA LEU A 99 -12.97 -0.76 13.90
C LEU A 99 -13.02 -1.34 12.47
N ILE A 100 -11.98 -2.06 12.05
CA ILE A 100 -11.92 -2.71 10.73
C ILE A 100 -13.00 -3.80 10.61
N ASN A 101 -13.19 -4.62 11.64
CA ASN A 101 -14.19 -5.67 11.62
C ASN A 101 -15.62 -5.12 11.60
N ASP A 102 -15.90 -4.06 12.34
CA ASP A 102 -17.21 -3.41 12.34
C ASP A 102 -17.50 -2.78 10.96
N TRP A 103 -16.52 -2.11 10.35
CA TRP A 103 -16.66 -1.57 8.99
C TRP A 103 -17.04 -2.66 7.97
N LYS A 104 -16.37 -3.82 8.02
CA LYS A 104 -16.67 -4.95 7.13
C LYS A 104 -18.05 -5.56 7.36
N LYS A 105 -18.52 -5.62 8.61
CA LYS A 105 -19.84 -6.17 8.94
C LYS A 105 -20.99 -5.28 8.47
N GLU A 106 -20.80 -3.98 8.53
CA GLU A 106 -21.84 -3.00 8.23
C GLU A 106 -21.93 -2.64 6.74
N ARG A 107 -20.96 -3.05 5.93
CA ARG A 107 -20.85 -2.63 4.52
C ARG A 107 -20.50 -3.79 3.61
N SER A 108 -21.02 -3.73 2.39
CA SER A 108 -20.61 -4.66 1.34
C SER A 108 -19.23 -4.26 0.78
N PRO A 109 -18.41 -5.24 0.39
CA PRO A 109 -17.16 -4.96 -0.31
C PRO A 109 -17.44 -4.33 -1.68
N VAL A 110 -16.53 -3.47 -2.15
CA VAL A 110 -16.58 -2.93 -3.52
C VAL A 110 -16.10 -3.96 -4.54
N TYR A 111 -15.26 -4.88 -4.12
CA TYR A 111 -14.84 -6.05 -4.89
C TYR A 111 -14.84 -7.29 -3.98
N ASP A 112 -15.37 -8.38 -4.51
CA ASP A 112 -15.36 -9.69 -3.84
C ASP A 112 -15.35 -10.78 -4.92
N PHE A 113 -14.26 -11.52 -5.01
CA PHE A 113 -14.07 -12.55 -6.04
C PHE A 113 -13.09 -13.64 -5.58
N ILE A 114 -13.18 -14.79 -6.22
CA ILE A 114 -12.21 -15.87 -6.08
C ILE A 114 -11.34 -15.87 -7.34
N ALA A 115 -10.02 -15.76 -7.15
CA ALA A 115 -9.06 -15.82 -8.24
C ALA A 115 -8.81 -17.28 -8.70
N ASP A 116 -8.16 -17.45 -9.85
CA ASP A 116 -7.90 -18.76 -10.45
C ASP A 116 -7.08 -19.71 -9.55
N ASP A 117 -6.30 -19.15 -8.62
CA ASP A 117 -5.54 -19.89 -7.61
C ASP A 117 -6.38 -20.34 -6.39
N GLY A 118 -7.68 -20.04 -6.39
CA GLY A 118 -8.62 -20.39 -5.31
C GLY A 118 -8.58 -19.45 -4.12
N ILE A 119 -7.81 -18.35 -4.18
CA ILE A 119 -7.78 -17.33 -3.12
C ILE A 119 -8.96 -16.38 -3.28
N GLN A 120 -9.72 -16.16 -2.21
CA GLN A 120 -10.77 -15.13 -2.20
C GLN A 120 -10.15 -13.78 -1.84
N HIS A 121 -10.50 -12.76 -2.62
CA HIS A 121 -10.10 -11.38 -2.42
C HIS A 121 -11.32 -10.51 -2.21
N SER A 122 -11.34 -9.75 -1.13
CA SER A 122 -12.42 -8.81 -0.83
C SER A 122 -11.84 -7.45 -0.45
N ILE A 123 -12.42 -6.38 -0.99
CA ILE A 123 -11.94 -5.01 -0.77
C ILE A 123 -13.12 -4.13 -0.37
N TRP A 124 -12.96 -3.38 0.72
CA TRP A 124 -13.89 -2.34 1.18
C TRP A 124 -13.21 -0.98 1.08
N ALA A 125 -13.90 0.01 0.53
CA ALA A 125 -13.46 1.39 0.60
C ALA A 125 -13.86 2.01 1.93
N VAL A 126 -12.93 2.71 2.58
CA VAL A 126 -13.18 3.53 3.77
C VAL A 126 -13.11 4.98 3.33
N ASN A 127 -14.25 5.56 3.02
CA ASN A 127 -14.40 6.90 2.43
C ASN A 127 -15.14 7.91 3.34
N ASP A 128 -15.43 7.52 4.57
CA ASP A 128 -16.03 8.37 5.58
C ASP A 128 -14.95 9.13 6.36
N ALA A 129 -15.02 10.46 6.35
CA ALA A 129 -14.00 11.33 6.95
C ALA A 129 -13.79 11.05 8.46
N LYS A 130 -14.84 10.76 9.20
CA LYS A 130 -14.77 10.44 10.64
C LYS A 130 -13.99 9.14 10.87
N THR A 131 -14.30 8.10 10.09
CA THR A 131 -13.64 6.80 10.20
C THR A 131 -12.19 6.87 9.75
N ILE A 132 -11.89 7.57 8.65
CA ILE A 132 -10.51 7.83 8.19
C ILE A 132 -9.71 8.52 9.31
N GLY A 133 -10.26 9.58 9.90
CA GLY A 133 -9.62 10.30 11.01
C GLY A 133 -9.37 9.39 12.21
N ARG A 134 -10.32 8.53 12.55
CA ARG A 134 -10.17 7.57 13.65
C ARG A 134 -9.08 6.53 13.40
N ILE A 135 -9.04 5.95 12.20
CA ILE A 135 -7.98 5.00 11.81
C ILE A 135 -6.62 5.68 11.89
N THR A 136 -6.48 6.86 11.28
CA THR A 136 -5.24 7.63 11.29
C THR A 136 -4.75 7.90 12.72
N GLU A 137 -5.63 8.32 13.61
CA GLU A 137 -5.29 8.60 15.00
C GLU A 137 -4.89 7.33 15.77
N LEU A 138 -5.59 6.21 15.56
CA LEU A 138 -5.25 4.94 16.20
C LEU A 138 -3.86 4.44 15.77
N PHE A 139 -3.53 4.51 14.49
CA PHE A 139 -2.19 4.15 14.02
C PHE A 139 -1.14 5.09 14.58
N LYS A 140 -1.36 6.40 14.54
CA LYS A 140 -0.44 7.41 15.05
C LYS A 140 -0.12 7.22 16.54
N THR A 141 -1.12 6.87 17.36
CA THR A 141 -0.97 6.80 18.81
C THR A 141 -0.58 5.41 19.33
N LEU A 142 -1.00 4.34 18.65
CA LEU A 142 -0.89 2.97 19.16
C LEU A 142 0.04 2.07 18.35
N VAL A 143 0.49 2.51 17.16
CA VAL A 143 1.41 1.74 16.30
C VAL A 143 2.70 2.54 16.10
N PRO A 144 3.64 2.46 17.05
CA PRO A 144 4.85 3.28 17.01
C PRO A 144 5.81 2.91 15.87
N VAL A 145 5.78 1.66 15.44
CA VAL A 145 6.62 1.14 14.35
C VAL A 145 5.87 0.09 13.54
N THR A 146 6.27 -0.05 12.29
CA THR A 146 5.87 -1.14 11.40
C THR A 146 7.10 -1.86 10.86
N TYR A 147 6.91 -3.03 10.27
CA TYR A 147 7.99 -3.90 9.80
C TYR A 147 7.73 -4.30 8.36
N ILE A 148 8.72 -4.15 7.48
CA ILE A 148 8.59 -4.63 6.11
C ILE A 148 8.65 -6.15 6.12
N ALA A 149 7.55 -6.81 5.73
CA ALA A 149 7.51 -8.26 5.54
C ALA A 149 7.89 -8.65 4.11
N ASP A 150 7.49 -7.86 3.11
CA ASP A 150 7.89 -8.01 1.71
C ASP A 150 7.90 -6.66 1.00
N GLY A 151 8.79 -6.51 0.02
CA GLY A 151 8.86 -5.31 -0.82
C GLY A 151 9.93 -4.30 -0.43
N HIS A 152 11.03 -4.72 0.21
CA HIS A 152 12.15 -3.84 0.58
C HIS A 152 12.67 -3.00 -0.59
N HIS A 153 12.82 -3.60 -1.79
CA HIS A 153 13.25 -2.86 -2.99
C HIS A 153 12.22 -1.81 -3.43
N ARG A 154 10.92 -2.08 -3.27
CA ARG A 154 9.85 -1.13 -3.60
C ARG A 154 9.86 0.07 -2.67
N ALA A 155 9.98 -0.15 -1.36
CA ALA A 155 10.08 0.93 -0.37
C ALA A 155 11.35 1.77 -0.59
N ALA A 156 12.51 1.13 -0.73
CA ALA A 156 13.77 1.82 -0.99
C ALA A 156 13.72 2.65 -2.28
N SER A 157 13.12 2.11 -3.34
CA SER A 157 12.99 2.81 -4.62
C SER A 157 12.07 4.03 -4.52
N ALA A 158 10.99 3.96 -3.75
CA ALA A 158 10.10 5.09 -3.51
C ALA A 158 10.84 6.24 -2.82
N ALA A 159 11.64 5.95 -1.79
CA ALA A 159 12.45 6.96 -1.10
C ALA A 159 13.48 7.61 -2.06
N LYS A 160 14.15 6.82 -2.88
CA LYS A 160 15.10 7.34 -3.88
C LYS A 160 14.44 8.17 -4.98
N VAL A 161 13.25 7.81 -5.41
CA VAL A 161 12.47 8.60 -6.38
C VAL A 161 12.09 9.94 -5.77
N ARG A 162 11.58 9.97 -4.54
CA ARG A 162 11.27 11.22 -3.83
C ARG A 162 12.49 12.12 -3.76
N ALA A 163 13.63 11.60 -3.33
CA ALA A 163 14.89 12.37 -3.26
C ALA A 163 15.30 12.94 -4.64
N ALA A 164 15.17 12.14 -5.70
CA ALA A 164 15.49 12.56 -7.06
C ALA A 164 14.52 13.59 -7.65
N LEU A 165 13.28 13.66 -7.12
CA LEU A 165 12.27 14.64 -7.54
C LEU A 165 12.28 15.94 -6.72
N GLY A 166 13.22 16.10 -5.79
CA GLY A 166 13.38 17.33 -5.00
C GLY A 166 13.23 17.17 -3.49
N GLY A 167 13.18 15.95 -2.96
CA GLY A 167 13.07 15.68 -1.53
C GLY A 167 11.79 16.30 -0.95
N GLU A 168 11.91 17.21 0.00
CA GLU A 168 10.79 17.92 0.62
C GLU A 168 9.98 18.81 -0.37
N ASN A 169 10.58 19.16 -1.51
CA ASN A 169 9.92 19.90 -2.59
C ASN A 169 9.41 19.00 -3.71
N SER A 170 9.37 17.67 -3.49
CA SER A 170 8.84 16.73 -4.47
C SER A 170 7.34 16.91 -4.68
N PRO A 171 6.79 16.45 -5.83
CA PRO A 171 5.34 16.47 -6.04
C PRO A 171 4.60 15.72 -4.93
N GLU A 172 3.43 16.22 -4.54
CA GLU A 172 2.51 15.53 -3.63
C GLU A 172 2.32 14.08 -4.07
N GLY A 173 2.34 13.13 -3.25
CA GLY A 173 2.26 11.70 -3.59
C GLY A 173 3.61 11.02 -3.69
N ALA A 174 4.71 11.72 -3.99
CA ALA A 174 6.05 11.16 -3.88
C ALA A 174 6.50 10.99 -2.42
N ASP A 175 5.82 11.66 -1.48
CA ASP A 175 6.04 11.52 -0.04
C ASP A 175 5.52 10.22 0.56
N TYR A 176 4.78 9.44 -0.24
CA TYR A 176 4.14 8.22 0.19
C TYR A 176 4.44 7.07 -0.77
N PHE A 177 4.35 5.85 -0.26
CA PHE A 177 4.40 4.64 -1.08
C PHE A 177 3.28 3.68 -0.70
N LEU A 178 2.79 2.94 -1.69
CA LEU A 178 1.64 2.05 -1.53
C LEU A 178 1.98 0.87 -0.62
N THR A 179 1.19 0.68 0.43
CA THR A 179 1.38 -0.37 1.42
C THR A 179 0.08 -1.05 1.80
N THR A 180 0.19 -2.31 2.22
CA THR A 180 -0.86 -3.00 2.98
C THR A 180 -0.28 -3.39 4.33
N LEU A 181 -0.94 -2.94 5.41
CA LEU A 181 -0.53 -3.19 6.79
C LEU A 181 -1.38 -4.31 7.37
N PHE A 182 -0.74 -5.41 7.78
CA PHE A 182 -1.40 -6.54 8.43
C PHE A 182 -1.03 -6.61 9.91
N PRO A 183 -2.02 -6.85 10.81
CA PRO A 183 -1.74 -7.05 12.22
C PRO A 183 -1.03 -8.39 12.46
N SER A 184 -0.14 -8.42 13.45
CA SER A 184 0.71 -9.60 13.74
C SER A 184 -0.08 -10.87 14.08
N ASN A 185 -1.29 -10.74 14.61
CA ASN A 185 -2.16 -11.88 14.95
C ASN A 185 -2.83 -12.53 13.74
N GLN A 186 -2.66 -12.01 12.55
CA GLN A 186 -3.21 -12.56 11.30
C GLN A 186 -2.13 -12.97 10.28
N LEU A 187 -0.87 -12.94 10.67
CA LEU A 187 0.22 -13.43 9.82
C LEU A 187 0.30 -14.96 9.90
N HIS A 188 0.33 -15.63 8.73
CA HIS A 188 0.34 -17.09 8.60
C HIS A 188 1.43 -17.54 7.63
#